data_451ac691520aa7411669c436d466cf5e
#
_entry.id   451ac691520aa7411669c436d466cf5e
#
_cell.length_a   1.000
_cell.length_b   1.000
_cell.length_c   1.000
_cell.angle_alpha   90.00
_cell.angle_beta   90.00
_cell.angle_gamma   90.00
#
_symmetry.space_group_name_H-M   'P 1'
#
loop_
_entity.id
_entity.type
_entity.pdbx_description
1 polymer ?
#
loop_
_entity_poly.entity_id
_entity_poly.type
_entity_poly.pdbx_seq_one_letter_code
_entity_poly.pdbx_strand_id
1 'polypeptide(L)'
;MSITGARSPSGPPYTIGVPWAAPVFADYNGQHPLPRSLIVDTPEFTFNSALQMRTAATRLAVEQAADALRAAVRPLGVEREDIDAFIASRSSESQEMMSGPMDLLFLHTAPLTLGQRPWALHIESILPMFEPFWGHFRTQHLDADTDPTLRIVRTLVTAPNCRGILTHVKRTAEDLPVLFKSPELAQKIHYAPLGLDMPADMWTAAATAVAAKDAKRPEDEVVFLFTNSWHQAADSFAKRGGIEVIVAVLTLLMRRPNCRLILRSTLPDYLDAGLREHVRAHPRIEIYEDTIPDAALYDLLFRADVFLVPSMHLHTISMLRAMATGGVVVTTDAVAIEEFVTHGETGFVLPAWKNVVYWDDRERGLVREADASNRQTNGTLAANLLMTMEHLVLNPDLRVQLRAKARAALMERHRVEPWRAKFHDMLRAAIAAPTRN
;
A
#
# COMPACT_ATOMS: atom_id res chain seq x y z
N MET A 1 1.90 44.87 -2.38
CA MET A 1 1.64 43.73 -1.52
C MET A 1 0.26 43.20 -1.89
N SER A 2 0.21 42.25 -2.80
CA SER A 2 -1.05 41.62 -3.23
C SER A 2 -1.09 40.24 -2.56
N ILE A 3 -1.97 40.10 -1.61
CA ILE A 3 -2.31 38.81 -0.98
C ILE A 3 -3.00 38.01 -2.09
N THR A 4 -2.32 37.01 -2.61
CA THR A 4 -2.89 36.06 -3.58
C THR A 4 -4.07 35.38 -2.91
N GLY A 5 -5.27 35.75 -3.38
CA GLY A 5 -6.52 35.40 -2.76
C GLY A 5 -6.81 33.90 -2.86
N ALA A 6 -7.16 33.31 -1.73
CA ALA A 6 -7.99 32.12 -1.73
C ALA A 6 -9.23 32.44 -2.59
N ARG A 7 -9.57 31.54 -3.54
CA ARG A 7 -10.82 31.66 -4.31
C ARG A 7 -12.00 31.78 -3.32
N SER A 8 -12.92 32.69 -3.62
CA SER A 8 -14.16 32.82 -2.86
C SER A 8 -14.87 31.46 -2.79
N PRO A 9 -15.60 31.15 -1.70
CA PRO A 9 -16.42 29.92 -1.59
C PRO A 9 -17.46 29.74 -2.72
N SER A 10 -17.68 30.74 -3.54
CA SER A 10 -18.57 30.74 -4.72
C SER A 10 -17.82 30.56 -6.06
N GLY A 11 -16.53 30.33 -6.06
CA GLY A 11 -15.74 30.07 -7.29
C GLY A 11 -15.89 28.61 -7.78
N PRO A 12 -15.49 28.31 -9.04
CA PRO A 12 -15.46 26.94 -9.54
C PRO A 12 -14.48 26.10 -8.70
N PRO A 13 -14.75 24.79 -8.52
CA PRO A 13 -13.88 23.90 -7.74
C PRO A 13 -12.47 23.85 -8.33
N TYR A 14 -11.48 23.55 -7.47
CA TYR A 14 -10.13 23.24 -7.92
C TYR A 14 -10.12 21.90 -8.66
N THR A 15 -9.40 21.84 -9.77
CA THR A 15 -9.26 20.61 -10.56
C THR A 15 -7.96 19.90 -10.23
N ILE A 16 -8.08 18.70 -9.69
CA ILE A 16 -6.97 17.83 -9.30
C ILE A 16 -6.81 16.71 -10.35
N GLY A 17 -5.65 16.69 -11.00
CA GLY A 17 -5.31 15.62 -11.93
C GLY A 17 -4.90 14.35 -11.20
N VAL A 18 -5.52 13.22 -11.54
CA VAL A 18 -5.25 11.89 -10.92
C VAL A 18 -4.96 10.84 -12.02
N PRO A 19 -3.79 10.93 -12.68
CA PRO A 19 -3.48 10.11 -13.85
C PRO A 19 -3.51 8.62 -13.56
N TRP A 20 -3.10 8.19 -12.36
CA TRP A 20 -3.15 6.78 -11.92
C TRP A 20 -4.58 6.20 -11.86
N ALA A 21 -5.60 7.04 -11.82
CA ALA A 21 -7.00 6.61 -11.81
C ALA A 21 -7.60 6.50 -13.22
N ALA A 22 -6.81 6.80 -14.27
CA ALA A 22 -7.29 6.68 -15.65
C ALA A 22 -7.64 5.23 -16.01
N PRO A 23 -8.68 5.00 -16.83
CA PRO A 23 -9.12 3.65 -17.21
C PRO A 23 -8.01 2.77 -17.82
N VAL A 24 -7.06 3.37 -18.53
CA VAL A 24 -5.92 2.65 -19.13
C VAL A 24 -5.00 2.00 -18.06
N PHE A 25 -5.06 2.46 -16.82
CA PHE A 25 -4.32 1.91 -15.69
C PHE A 25 -5.19 1.09 -14.74
N ALA A 26 -6.41 0.71 -15.16
CA ALA A 26 -7.34 -0.06 -14.32
C ALA A 26 -6.76 -1.40 -13.85
N ASP A 27 -5.90 -2.01 -14.68
CA ASP A 27 -5.23 -3.28 -14.36
C ASP A 27 -3.99 -3.11 -13.46
N TYR A 28 -3.64 -1.87 -13.11
CA TYR A 28 -2.56 -1.52 -12.19
C TYR A 28 -3.11 -1.02 -10.85
N ASN A 29 -2.42 -0.09 -10.19
CA ASN A 29 -2.82 0.50 -8.91
C ASN A 29 -4.04 1.44 -9.00
N GLY A 30 -4.52 1.79 -10.19
CA GLY A 30 -5.66 2.70 -10.38
C GLY A 30 -6.97 2.22 -9.76
N GLN A 31 -7.10 0.93 -9.47
CA GLN A 31 -8.25 0.36 -8.76
C GLN A 31 -8.03 0.18 -7.24
N HIS A 32 -6.84 0.53 -6.73
CA HIS A 32 -6.54 0.31 -5.32
C HIS A 32 -7.49 1.13 -4.43
N PRO A 33 -8.19 0.50 -3.47
CA PRO A 33 -9.24 1.17 -2.69
C PRO A 33 -8.72 2.31 -1.81
N LEU A 34 -7.46 2.24 -1.36
CA LEU A 34 -6.86 3.24 -0.49
C LEU A 34 -6.82 4.64 -1.13
N PRO A 35 -6.13 4.86 -2.28
CA PRO A 35 -6.14 6.18 -2.91
C PRO A 35 -7.50 6.55 -3.47
N ARG A 36 -8.32 5.58 -3.90
CA ARG A 36 -9.69 5.86 -4.35
C ARG A 36 -10.59 6.43 -3.26
N SER A 37 -10.36 6.10 -2.00
CA SER A 37 -11.10 6.66 -0.88
C SER A 37 -10.91 8.18 -0.74
N LEU A 38 -9.87 8.75 -1.34
CA LEU A 38 -9.54 10.18 -1.30
C LEU A 38 -10.15 10.98 -2.46
N ILE A 39 -10.31 10.37 -3.65
CA ILE A 39 -10.73 11.07 -4.86
C ILE A 39 -12.27 11.12 -4.99
N VAL A 40 -12.91 11.74 -4.00
CA VAL A 40 -14.35 11.96 -3.97
C VAL A 40 -14.61 13.44 -4.25
N ASP A 41 -15.37 13.74 -5.29
CA ASP A 41 -15.72 15.12 -5.65
C ASP A 41 -16.45 15.82 -4.51
N THR A 42 -16.09 17.07 -4.31
CA THR A 42 -16.67 17.96 -3.30
C THR A 42 -16.99 19.33 -3.96
N PRO A 43 -17.72 20.22 -3.27
CA PRO A 43 -17.89 21.58 -3.78
C PRO A 43 -16.59 22.35 -4.00
N GLU A 44 -15.49 21.95 -3.34
CA GLU A 44 -14.19 22.61 -3.41
C GLU A 44 -13.22 21.93 -4.39
N PHE A 45 -13.29 20.60 -4.55
CA PHE A 45 -12.37 19.83 -5.39
C PHE A 45 -13.11 18.92 -6.35
N THR A 46 -12.65 18.87 -7.59
CA THR A 46 -13.01 17.87 -8.60
C THR A 46 -11.77 17.10 -9.05
N PHE A 47 -11.96 15.82 -9.35
CA PHE A 47 -10.86 14.93 -9.71
C PHE A 47 -10.96 14.50 -11.18
N ASN A 48 -9.90 14.78 -11.95
CA ASN A 48 -9.84 14.48 -13.37
C ASN A 48 -8.81 13.39 -13.64
N SER A 49 -9.25 12.28 -14.24
CA SER A 49 -8.41 11.16 -14.67
C SER A 49 -8.24 11.06 -16.20
N ALA A 50 -8.74 12.03 -16.95
CA ALA A 50 -8.66 12.00 -18.41
C ALA A 50 -7.24 12.29 -18.91
N LEU A 51 -6.72 11.45 -19.80
CA LEU A 51 -5.44 11.61 -20.46
C LEU A 51 -5.63 12.20 -21.87
N GLN A 52 -4.68 13.00 -22.30
CA GLN A 52 -4.63 13.50 -23.68
C GLN A 52 -4.13 12.38 -24.62
N MET A 53 -4.62 12.40 -25.86
CA MET A 53 -4.01 11.61 -26.91
C MET A 53 -2.60 12.13 -27.22
N ARG A 54 -1.66 11.25 -27.53
CA ARG A 54 -0.30 11.62 -27.95
C ARG A 54 -0.34 12.40 -29.25
N THR A 55 -0.14 13.70 -29.16
CA THR A 55 0.04 14.62 -30.29
C THR A 55 1.50 15.05 -30.42
N ALA A 56 1.86 15.69 -31.52
CA ALA A 56 3.18 16.29 -31.66
C ALA A 56 3.47 17.33 -30.55
N ALA A 57 2.44 18.12 -30.19
CA ALA A 57 2.57 19.14 -29.13
C ALA A 57 2.81 18.52 -27.75
N THR A 58 2.10 17.44 -27.40
CA THR A 58 2.32 16.74 -26.11
C THR A 58 3.68 16.08 -26.06
N ARG A 59 4.17 15.50 -27.16
CA ARG A 59 5.54 14.96 -27.23
C ARG A 59 6.60 16.02 -27.01
N LEU A 60 6.46 17.17 -27.66
CA LEU A 60 7.39 18.29 -27.46
C LEU A 60 7.41 18.78 -26.01
N ALA A 61 6.23 18.87 -25.38
CA ALA A 61 6.14 19.26 -23.96
C ALA A 61 6.84 18.25 -23.04
N VAL A 62 6.69 16.96 -23.30
CA VAL A 62 7.39 15.88 -22.56
C VAL A 62 8.90 15.97 -22.77
N GLU A 63 9.38 16.20 -24.01
CA GLU A 63 10.81 16.37 -24.29
C GLU A 63 11.40 17.58 -23.58
N GLN A 64 10.69 18.72 -23.58
CA GLN A 64 11.12 19.92 -22.85
C GLN A 64 11.19 19.68 -21.34
N ALA A 65 10.20 18.98 -20.78
CA ALA A 65 10.19 18.59 -19.37
C ALA A 65 11.34 17.62 -19.04
N ALA A 66 11.62 16.68 -19.92
CA ALA A 66 12.74 15.74 -19.80
C ALA A 66 14.10 16.47 -19.83
N ASP A 67 14.27 17.44 -20.74
CA ASP A 67 15.50 18.25 -20.81
C ASP A 67 15.70 19.10 -19.56
N ALA A 68 14.63 19.66 -19.00
CA ALA A 68 14.69 20.39 -17.73
C ALA A 68 15.10 19.48 -16.58
N LEU A 69 14.55 18.27 -16.50
CA LEU A 69 14.95 17.26 -15.48
C LEU A 69 16.42 16.85 -15.66
N ARG A 70 16.87 16.56 -16.90
CA ARG A 70 18.28 16.27 -17.19
C ARG A 70 19.21 17.38 -16.71
N ALA A 71 18.85 18.64 -16.99
CA ALA A 71 19.62 19.79 -16.55
C ALA A 71 19.68 19.90 -15.01
N ALA A 72 18.58 19.61 -14.33
CA ALA A 72 18.49 19.68 -12.87
C ALA A 72 19.33 18.59 -12.15
N VAL A 73 19.39 17.37 -12.70
CA VAL A 73 20.07 16.24 -12.02
C VAL A 73 21.52 16.02 -12.48
N ARG A 74 21.89 16.52 -13.65
CA ARG A 74 23.28 16.42 -14.17
C ARG A 74 24.35 16.92 -13.19
N PRO A 75 24.18 18.08 -12.50
CA PRO A 75 25.18 18.54 -11.53
C PRO A 75 25.35 17.63 -10.32
N LEU A 76 24.43 16.71 -10.11
CA LEU A 76 24.46 15.72 -9.03
C LEU A 76 25.28 14.46 -9.41
N GLY A 77 25.87 14.41 -10.61
CA GLY A 77 26.62 13.26 -11.09
C GLY A 77 25.74 12.05 -11.43
N VAL A 78 24.50 12.28 -11.87
CA VAL A 78 23.65 11.23 -12.41
C VAL A 78 23.97 11.06 -13.88
N GLU A 79 24.28 9.83 -14.31
CA GLU A 79 24.61 9.54 -15.68
C GLU A 79 23.39 9.68 -16.60
N ARG A 80 23.65 9.98 -17.87
CA ARG A 80 22.56 10.23 -18.84
C ARG A 80 21.66 9.01 -19.03
N GLU A 81 22.25 7.83 -19.05
CA GLU A 81 21.56 6.54 -19.20
C GLU A 81 20.54 6.31 -18.07
N ASP A 82 20.91 6.63 -16.85
CA ASP A 82 20.03 6.50 -15.68
C ASP A 82 18.86 7.49 -15.75
N ILE A 83 19.14 8.72 -16.19
CA ILE A 83 18.11 9.75 -16.37
C ILE A 83 17.14 9.35 -17.49
N ASP A 84 17.67 8.89 -18.61
CA ASP A 84 16.88 8.46 -19.76
C ASP A 84 16.03 7.22 -19.42
N ALA A 85 16.55 6.29 -18.64
CA ALA A 85 15.81 5.14 -18.11
C ALA A 85 14.65 5.59 -17.19
N PHE A 86 14.89 6.57 -16.31
CA PHE A 86 13.84 7.16 -15.48
C PHE A 86 12.76 7.82 -16.33
N ILE A 87 13.15 8.63 -17.32
CA ILE A 87 12.21 9.36 -18.21
C ILE A 87 11.42 8.37 -19.08
N ALA A 88 12.03 7.30 -19.55
CA ALA A 88 11.41 6.28 -20.39
C ALA A 88 10.33 5.46 -19.66
N SER A 89 10.23 5.58 -18.33
CA SER A 89 9.14 4.92 -17.61
C SER A 89 7.80 5.41 -18.17
N ARG A 90 6.98 4.50 -18.67
CA ARG A 90 5.68 4.79 -19.31
C ARG A 90 4.77 5.64 -18.45
N SER A 91 4.88 5.47 -17.14
CA SER A 91 4.06 6.17 -16.16
C SER A 91 4.39 7.65 -16.09
N SER A 92 5.67 8.06 -16.14
CA SER A 92 6.06 9.48 -16.13
C SER A 92 5.48 10.23 -17.32
N GLU A 93 5.61 9.65 -18.52
CA GLU A 93 5.08 10.25 -19.74
C GLU A 93 3.56 10.37 -19.72
N SER A 94 2.86 9.34 -19.24
CA SER A 94 1.41 9.32 -19.14
C SER A 94 0.87 10.40 -18.20
N GLN A 95 1.58 10.66 -17.12
CA GLN A 95 1.16 11.66 -16.12
C GLN A 95 1.34 13.10 -16.60
N GLU A 96 2.39 13.39 -17.37
CA GLU A 96 2.56 14.70 -18.01
C GLU A 96 1.52 14.95 -19.12
N MET A 97 0.85 13.91 -19.58
CA MET A 97 -0.16 13.96 -20.65
C MET A 97 -1.60 14.13 -20.14
N MET A 98 -1.81 14.56 -18.91
CA MET A 98 -3.16 14.84 -18.42
C MET A 98 -3.87 15.89 -19.28
N SER A 99 -5.16 15.65 -19.57
CA SER A 99 -5.99 16.56 -20.37
C SER A 99 -6.64 17.67 -19.51
N GLY A 100 -6.78 18.84 -20.11
CA GLY A 100 -7.50 19.97 -19.53
C GLY A 100 -6.71 20.78 -18.49
N PRO A 101 -7.33 21.87 -18.01
CA PRO A 101 -6.73 22.69 -16.96
C PRO A 101 -6.71 21.93 -15.64
N MET A 102 -5.62 22.09 -14.89
CA MET A 102 -5.41 21.50 -13.56
C MET A 102 -4.69 22.47 -12.66
N ASP A 103 -5.12 22.52 -11.41
CA ASP A 103 -4.46 23.30 -10.36
C ASP A 103 -3.31 22.51 -9.72
N LEU A 104 -3.44 21.18 -9.64
CA LEU A 104 -2.46 20.28 -9.02
C LEU A 104 -2.54 18.87 -9.63
N LEU A 105 -1.41 18.15 -9.71
CA LEU A 105 -1.37 16.69 -9.91
C LEU A 105 -1.34 16.01 -8.55
N PHE A 106 -2.15 14.95 -8.39
CA PHE A 106 -2.07 14.06 -7.23
C PHE A 106 -1.61 12.67 -7.67
N LEU A 107 -0.43 12.30 -7.23
CA LEU A 107 0.25 11.05 -7.58
C LEU A 107 0.09 10.03 -6.46
N HIS A 108 0.27 8.75 -6.78
CA HIS A 108 0.18 7.65 -5.83
C HIS A 108 1.39 6.74 -5.94
N THR A 109 1.93 6.32 -4.79
CA THR A 109 3.05 5.39 -4.59
C THR A 109 4.39 5.96 -5.05
N ALA A 110 4.53 6.34 -6.31
CA ALA A 110 5.79 6.82 -6.87
C ALA A 110 5.63 8.21 -7.51
N PRO A 111 6.67 9.05 -7.50
CA PRO A 111 6.65 10.39 -8.12
C PRO A 111 6.81 10.28 -9.64
N LEU A 112 5.82 9.66 -10.30
CA LEU A 112 5.82 9.44 -11.75
C LEU A 112 5.49 10.73 -12.49
N THR A 113 6.39 11.71 -12.41
CA THR A 113 6.31 13.03 -13.06
C THR A 113 7.70 13.52 -13.45
N LEU A 114 7.77 14.41 -14.43
CA LEU A 114 8.99 15.13 -14.80
C LEU A 114 9.16 16.45 -14.03
N GLY A 115 8.26 16.73 -13.08
CA GLY A 115 8.38 17.82 -12.12
C GLY A 115 8.01 19.22 -12.63
N GLN A 116 7.46 19.34 -13.83
CA GLN A 116 7.16 20.65 -14.44
C GLN A 116 5.87 21.28 -13.92
N ARG A 117 4.90 20.48 -13.52
CA ARG A 117 3.63 20.94 -12.96
C ARG A 117 3.65 20.86 -11.43
N PRO A 118 2.86 21.68 -10.72
CA PRO A 118 2.62 21.47 -9.30
C PRO A 118 2.02 20.09 -9.04
N TRP A 119 2.57 19.37 -8.05
CA TRP A 119 2.12 18.03 -7.73
C TRP A 119 2.21 17.72 -6.24
N ALA A 120 1.41 16.75 -5.82
CA ALA A 120 1.44 16.14 -4.51
C ALA A 120 1.45 14.62 -4.65
N LEU A 121 1.92 13.91 -3.63
CA LEU A 121 2.09 12.46 -3.63
C LEU A 121 1.42 11.85 -2.41
N HIS A 122 0.74 10.72 -2.59
CA HIS A 122 0.42 9.81 -1.50
C HIS A 122 1.38 8.62 -1.51
N ILE A 123 1.92 8.26 -0.35
CA ILE A 123 2.85 7.15 -0.18
C ILE A 123 2.54 6.38 1.10
N GLU A 124 2.53 5.04 1.03
CA GLU A 124 2.41 4.16 2.19
C GLU A 124 3.77 3.90 2.83
N SER A 125 4.71 3.39 2.05
CA SER A 125 6.07 3.08 2.50
C SER A 125 7.11 3.48 1.46
N ILE A 126 8.38 3.54 1.88
CA ILE A 126 9.45 4.12 1.07
C ILE A 126 9.78 3.27 -0.16
N LEU A 127 9.93 1.95 0.00
CA LEU A 127 10.41 1.09 -1.10
C LEU A 127 9.52 1.10 -2.34
N PRO A 128 8.19 1.03 -2.25
CA PRO A 128 7.31 1.13 -3.41
C PRO A 128 7.45 2.42 -4.22
N MET A 129 7.98 3.50 -3.62
CA MET A 129 8.27 4.74 -4.35
C MET A 129 9.25 4.51 -5.51
N PHE A 130 10.13 3.54 -5.39
CA PHE A 130 11.22 3.29 -6.35
C PHE A 130 10.96 2.07 -7.24
N GLU A 131 10.05 1.17 -6.87
CA GLU A 131 9.77 -0.06 -7.63
C GLU A 131 9.55 0.15 -9.13
N PRO A 132 8.82 1.19 -9.59
CA PRO A 132 8.62 1.43 -11.02
C PRO A 132 9.92 1.68 -11.80
N PHE A 133 10.99 2.06 -11.12
CA PHE A 133 12.26 2.44 -11.74
C PHE A 133 13.30 1.32 -11.69
N TRP A 134 13.18 0.40 -10.73
CA TRP A 134 14.19 -0.66 -10.55
C TRP A 134 13.81 -2.00 -11.17
N GLY A 135 12.56 -2.18 -11.55
CA GLY A 135 12.02 -3.50 -11.78
C GLY A 135 11.96 -4.30 -10.47
N HIS A 136 11.02 -5.18 -10.38
CA HIS A 136 10.84 -6.02 -9.21
C HIS A 136 12.11 -6.88 -9.00
N PHE A 137 12.55 -7.02 -7.73
CA PHE A 137 13.49 -8.06 -7.27
C PHE A 137 14.99 -7.76 -7.23
N ARG A 138 15.40 -6.56 -6.98
CA ARG A 138 16.79 -6.35 -6.62
C ARG A 138 16.94 -6.17 -5.10
N THR A 139 17.81 -7.00 -4.47
CA THR A 139 18.46 -6.63 -3.22
C THR A 139 19.26 -5.37 -3.52
N GLN A 140 18.80 -4.22 -3.04
CA GLN A 140 19.52 -2.99 -3.28
C GLN A 140 19.79 -2.30 -1.96
N HIS A 141 21.05 -1.94 -1.79
CA HIS A 141 21.43 -0.92 -0.84
C HIS A 141 21.12 0.44 -1.48
N LEU A 142 20.10 1.12 -0.98
CA LEU A 142 19.79 2.46 -1.41
C LEU A 142 20.58 3.45 -0.60
N ASP A 143 21.47 4.16 -1.28
CA ASP A 143 22.23 5.27 -0.71
C ASP A 143 21.84 6.55 -1.47
N ALA A 144 21.26 7.51 -0.74
CA ALA A 144 20.86 8.79 -1.31
C ALA A 144 22.02 9.58 -1.96
N ASP A 145 23.26 9.25 -1.62
CA ASP A 145 24.44 9.91 -2.18
C ASP A 145 25.00 9.24 -3.42
N THR A 146 24.72 7.96 -3.64
CA THR A 146 25.29 7.18 -4.74
C THR A 146 24.27 6.61 -5.71
N ASP A 147 23.05 6.30 -5.25
CA ASP A 147 22.03 5.72 -6.12
C ASP A 147 21.43 6.79 -7.06
N PRO A 148 21.49 6.59 -8.40
CA PRO A 148 21.00 7.58 -9.35
C PRO A 148 19.49 7.81 -9.25
N THR A 149 18.71 6.76 -9.02
CA THR A 149 17.24 6.88 -8.89
C THR A 149 16.87 7.67 -7.66
N LEU A 150 17.55 7.42 -6.51
CA LEU A 150 17.33 8.23 -5.31
C LEU A 150 17.66 9.70 -5.53
N ARG A 151 18.74 10.01 -6.25
CA ARG A 151 19.11 11.40 -6.57
C ARG A 151 18.08 12.08 -7.44
N ILE A 152 17.53 11.39 -8.46
CA ILE A 152 16.45 11.91 -9.30
C ILE A 152 15.19 12.14 -8.46
N VAL A 153 14.75 11.15 -7.69
CA VAL A 153 13.56 11.25 -6.83
C VAL A 153 13.74 12.34 -5.78
N ARG A 154 14.92 12.43 -5.14
CA ARG A 154 15.25 13.51 -4.21
C ARG A 154 15.08 14.88 -4.86
N THR A 155 15.63 15.05 -6.08
CA THR A 155 15.48 16.31 -6.82
C THR A 155 14.02 16.67 -7.04
N LEU A 156 13.19 15.71 -7.41
CA LEU A 156 11.75 15.91 -7.62
C LEU A 156 11.02 16.26 -6.32
N VAL A 157 11.20 15.48 -5.24
CA VAL A 157 10.44 15.69 -3.99
C VAL A 157 10.88 16.94 -3.23
N THR A 158 12.15 17.37 -3.38
CA THR A 158 12.63 18.61 -2.76
C THR A 158 12.31 19.85 -3.58
N ALA A 159 12.05 19.71 -4.89
CA ALA A 159 11.70 20.82 -5.78
C ALA A 159 10.46 21.60 -5.32
N PRO A 160 10.35 22.91 -5.64
CA PRO A 160 9.18 23.72 -5.28
C PRO A 160 7.86 23.21 -5.85
N ASN A 161 7.89 22.49 -6.97
CA ASN A 161 6.70 21.91 -7.60
C ASN A 161 6.15 20.67 -6.88
N CYS A 162 6.95 19.96 -6.07
CA CYS A 162 6.44 19.02 -5.08
C CYS A 162 5.89 19.82 -3.90
N ARG A 163 4.57 19.91 -3.79
CA ARG A 163 3.91 20.79 -2.84
C ARG A 163 3.33 20.11 -1.62
N GLY A 164 3.27 18.76 -1.62
CA GLY A 164 2.79 17.99 -0.48
C GLY A 164 3.04 16.51 -0.65
N ILE A 165 3.31 15.83 0.45
CA ILE A 165 3.41 14.37 0.53
C ILE A 165 2.48 13.91 1.65
N LEU A 166 1.44 13.18 1.29
CA LEU A 166 0.53 12.55 2.25
C LEU A 166 1.00 11.13 2.54
N THR A 167 1.08 10.78 3.80
CA THR A 167 1.29 9.39 4.22
C THR A 167 0.38 9.04 5.39
N HIS A 168 -0.02 7.78 5.43
CA HIS A 168 -0.79 7.24 6.54
C HIS A 168 0.05 6.35 7.48
N VAL A 169 1.36 6.28 7.22
CA VAL A 169 2.33 5.58 8.05
C VAL A 169 3.26 6.61 8.70
N LYS A 170 3.20 6.72 10.01
CA LYS A 170 3.99 7.69 10.77
C LYS A 170 5.49 7.47 10.57
N ARG A 171 5.89 6.20 10.58
CA ARG A 171 7.28 5.82 10.32
C ARG A 171 7.78 6.33 8.96
N THR A 172 6.96 6.24 7.91
CA THR A 172 7.29 6.78 6.58
C THR A 172 7.46 8.30 6.62
N ALA A 173 6.58 9.02 7.36
CA ALA A 173 6.72 10.46 7.53
C ALA A 173 8.04 10.84 8.21
N GLU A 174 8.50 10.07 9.18
CA GLU A 174 9.76 10.28 9.91
C GLU A 174 10.98 9.91 9.08
N ASP A 175 10.88 8.88 8.24
CA ASP A 175 12.01 8.33 7.49
C ASP A 175 12.32 9.09 6.18
N LEU A 176 11.31 9.69 5.53
CA LEU A 176 11.51 10.41 4.26
C LEU A 176 12.55 11.54 4.34
N PRO A 177 12.55 12.45 5.36
CA PRO A 177 13.56 13.49 5.47
C PRO A 177 14.97 12.92 5.71
N VAL A 178 15.07 11.80 6.41
CA VAL A 178 16.34 11.11 6.67
C VAL A 178 16.89 10.47 5.39
N LEU A 179 16.07 9.70 4.68
CA LEU A 179 16.44 9.04 3.43
C LEU A 179 16.96 10.04 2.40
N PHE A 180 16.24 11.14 2.21
CA PHE A 180 16.62 12.15 1.23
C PHE A 180 17.63 13.18 1.79
N LYS A 181 18.08 13.03 3.03
CA LYS A 181 19.00 13.98 3.70
C LYS A 181 18.53 15.44 3.54
N SER A 182 17.23 15.66 3.72
CA SER A 182 16.54 16.93 3.49
C SER A 182 15.55 17.19 4.63
N PRO A 183 16.01 17.82 5.73
CA PRO A 183 15.15 18.14 6.87
C PRO A 183 13.96 19.04 6.49
N GLU A 184 14.14 19.92 5.51
CA GLU A 184 13.09 20.80 4.98
C GLU A 184 11.94 20.03 4.34
N LEU A 185 12.17 18.81 3.90
CA LEU A 185 11.12 17.94 3.35
C LEU A 185 10.00 17.67 4.38
N ALA A 186 10.34 17.68 5.67
CA ALA A 186 9.36 17.51 6.75
C ALA A 186 8.20 18.53 6.68
N GLN A 187 8.46 19.74 6.16
CA GLN A 187 7.44 20.79 6.00
C GLN A 187 6.40 20.46 4.91
N LYS A 188 6.73 19.55 4.00
CA LYS A 188 5.83 19.09 2.93
C LYS A 188 5.07 17.83 3.28
N ILE A 189 5.41 17.16 4.40
CA ILE A 189 4.84 15.89 4.79
C ILE A 189 3.59 16.11 5.63
N HIS A 190 2.50 15.51 5.21
CA HIS A 190 1.21 15.49 5.91
C HIS A 190 0.93 14.05 6.35
N TYR A 191 0.82 13.84 7.66
CA TYR A 191 0.47 12.54 8.22
C TYR A 191 -0.98 12.52 8.71
N ALA A 192 -1.69 11.48 8.39
CA ALA A 192 -2.93 11.09 9.05
C ALA A 192 -3.08 9.58 9.03
N PRO A 193 -3.60 8.96 10.09
CA PRO A 193 -3.93 7.53 10.05
C PRO A 193 -4.87 7.21 8.88
N LEU A 194 -4.62 6.07 8.23
CA LEU A 194 -5.47 5.62 7.11
C LEU A 194 -6.93 5.49 7.56
N GLY A 195 -7.85 6.11 6.83
CA GLY A 195 -9.28 5.93 7.01
C GLY A 195 -9.81 4.77 6.17
N LEU A 196 -10.59 3.89 6.81
CA LEU A 196 -11.28 2.82 6.11
C LEU A 196 -12.58 3.36 5.50
N ASP A 197 -12.61 3.42 4.17
CA ASP A 197 -13.82 3.73 3.40
C ASP A 197 -14.58 2.43 3.11
N MET A 198 -15.65 2.22 3.86
CA MET A 198 -16.51 1.05 3.70
C MET A 198 -17.98 1.51 3.67
N PRO A 199 -18.76 1.06 2.67
CA PRO A 199 -20.19 1.42 2.55
C PRO A 199 -21.00 1.07 3.79
N ALA A 200 -22.07 1.83 4.05
CA ALA A 200 -22.89 1.66 5.26
C ALA A 200 -23.55 0.28 5.38
N ASP A 201 -23.99 -0.29 4.26
CA ASP A 201 -24.53 -1.65 4.19
C ASP A 201 -23.47 -2.70 4.54
N MET A 202 -22.22 -2.50 4.11
CA MET A 202 -21.10 -3.36 4.47
C MET A 202 -20.76 -3.26 5.96
N TRP A 203 -20.87 -2.08 6.59
CA TRP A 203 -20.73 -1.94 8.05
C TRP A 203 -21.81 -2.72 8.81
N THR A 204 -23.05 -2.71 8.30
CA THR A 204 -24.16 -3.49 8.87
C THR A 204 -23.92 -4.99 8.72
N ALA A 205 -23.51 -5.44 7.54
CA ALA A 205 -23.13 -6.83 7.30
C ALA A 205 -21.96 -7.28 8.18
N ALA A 206 -20.95 -6.42 8.35
CA ALA A 206 -19.82 -6.67 9.24
C ALA A 206 -20.25 -6.86 10.71
N ALA A 207 -21.18 -6.05 11.21
CA ALA A 207 -21.70 -6.20 12.56
C ALA A 207 -22.40 -7.55 12.74
N THR A 208 -23.20 -7.99 11.76
CA THR A 208 -23.85 -9.30 11.75
C THR A 208 -22.83 -10.44 11.73
N ALA A 209 -21.81 -10.33 10.87
CA ALA A 209 -20.74 -11.33 10.79
C ALA A 209 -19.94 -11.44 12.09
N VAL A 210 -19.67 -10.32 12.75
CA VAL A 210 -18.99 -10.28 14.06
C VAL A 210 -19.81 -11.02 15.09
N ALA A 211 -21.11 -10.71 15.21
CA ALA A 211 -22.00 -11.38 16.18
C ALA A 211 -22.06 -12.90 15.94
N ALA A 212 -22.10 -13.33 14.68
CA ALA A 212 -22.07 -14.75 14.34
C ALA A 212 -20.75 -15.44 14.74
N LYS A 213 -19.61 -14.74 14.55
CA LYS A 213 -18.30 -15.25 14.95
C LYS A 213 -18.12 -15.32 16.47
N ASP A 214 -18.70 -14.35 17.19
CA ASP A 214 -18.64 -14.31 18.66
C ASP A 214 -19.52 -15.40 19.32
N ALA A 215 -20.56 -15.86 18.61
CA ALA A 215 -21.44 -16.93 19.04
C ALA A 215 -20.84 -18.35 18.80
N LYS A 216 -19.71 -18.46 18.10
CA LYS A 216 -19.08 -19.75 17.80
C LYS A 216 -18.57 -20.46 19.06
N ARG A 217 -18.89 -21.75 19.15
CA ARG A 217 -18.43 -22.67 20.21
C ARG A 217 -17.05 -23.27 19.86
N PRO A 218 -16.35 -23.89 20.79
CA PRO A 218 -15.03 -24.50 20.55
C PRO A 218 -15.00 -25.56 19.44
N GLU A 219 -16.11 -26.28 19.25
CA GLU A 219 -16.26 -27.33 18.25
C GLU A 219 -16.63 -26.80 16.85
N ASP A 220 -17.10 -25.56 16.74
CA ASP A 220 -17.52 -24.98 15.47
C ASP A 220 -16.30 -24.73 14.55
N GLU A 221 -16.55 -24.71 13.24
CA GLU A 221 -15.49 -24.53 12.24
C GLU A 221 -14.78 -23.17 12.40
N VAL A 222 -13.45 -23.21 12.43
CA VAL A 222 -12.60 -22.01 12.40
C VAL A 222 -12.05 -21.79 10.99
N VAL A 223 -12.38 -20.67 10.38
CA VAL A 223 -12.02 -20.33 9.01
C VAL A 223 -10.83 -19.36 8.99
N PHE A 224 -9.74 -19.77 8.36
CA PHE A 224 -8.57 -18.94 8.07
C PHE A 224 -8.68 -18.39 6.66
N LEU A 225 -8.30 -17.13 6.48
CA LEU A 225 -8.24 -16.49 5.16
C LEU A 225 -6.83 -15.95 4.91
N PHE A 226 -6.24 -16.35 3.80
CA PHE A 226 -5.06 -15.71 3.21
C PHE A 226 -5.42 -15.08 1.87
N THR A 227 -4.96 -13.85 1.66
CA THR A 227 -5.18 -13.17 0.38
C THR A 227 -3.87 -12.68 -0.22
N ASN A 228 -3.66 -12.95 -1.50
CA ASN A 228 -2.62 -12.32 -2.27
C ASN A 228 -3.15 -11.04 -2.96
N SER A 229 -2.25 -10.22 -3.48
CA SER A 229 -2.61 -9.06 -4.29
C SER A 229 -3.39 -9.48 -5.53
N TRP A 230 -4.26 -8.61 -6.01
CA TRP A 230 -4.99 -8.85 -7.25
C TRP A 230 -4.09 -8.97 -8.49
N HIS A 231 -2.92 -8.33 -8.50
CA HIS A 231 -1.91 -8.51 -9.54
C HIS A 231 -1.26 -9.89 -9.55
N GLN A 232 -1.25 -10.56 -8.42
CA GLN A 232 -0.74 -11.92 -8.26
C GLN A 232 0.61 -12.19 -8.96
N ALA A 233 1.54 -11.23 -8.91
CA ALA A 233 2.90 -11.46 -9.39
C ALA A 233 3.47 -12.70 -8.69
N ALA A 234 4.24 -13.52 -9.41
CA ALA A 234 4.70 -14.81 -8.93
C ALA A 234 5.42 -14.74 -7.58
N ASP A 235 6.22 -13.69 -7.36
CA ASP A 235 6.93 -13.45 -6.10
C ASP A 235 6.05 -12.87 -4.99
N SER A 236 4.94 -12.22 -5.32
CA SER A 236 4.01 -11.64 -4.36
C SER A 236 3.51 -12.69 -3.36
N PHE A 237 3.30 -13.93 -3.79
CA PHE A 237 2.92 -15.04 -2.91
C PHE A 237 3.97 -15.32 -1.84
N ALA A 238 5.26 -15.40 -2.22
CA ALA A 238 6.37 -15.61 -1.28
C ALA A 238 6.56 -14.39 -0.37
N LYS A 239 6.53 -13.16 -0.91
CA LYS A 239 6.65 -11.92 -0.13
C LYS A 239 5.55 -11.77 0.92
N ARG A 240 4.38 -12.34 0.67
CA ARG A 240 3.26 -12.37 1.63
C ARG A 240 3.28 -13.53 2.60
N GLY A 241 4.30 -14.39 2.54
CA GLY A 241 4.43 -15.56 3.41
C GLY A 241 3.47 -16.70 3.04
N GLY A 242 3.02 -16.76 1.78
CA GLY A 242 2.08 -17.79 1.33
C GLY A 242 2.63 -19.21 1.42
N ILE A 243 3.94 -19.39 1.27
CA ILE A 243 4.60 -20.70 1.43
C ILE A 243 4.46 -21.16 2.88
N GLU A 244 4.79 -20.30 3.83
CA GLU A 244 4.70 -20.58 5.26
C GLU A 244 3.26 -20.83 5.71
N VAL A 245 2.31 -20.11 5.14
CA VAL A 245 0.88 -20.33 5.38
C VAL A 245 0.47 -21.72 4.91
N ILE A 246 0.83 -22.14 3.68
CA ILE A 246 0.51 -23.49 3.20
C ILE A 246 1.10 -24.57 4.14
N VAL A 247 2.38 -24.47 4.49
CA VAL A 247 3.05 -25.46 5.35
C VAL A 247 2.36 -25.53 6.72
N ALA A 248 2.11 -24.38 7.34
CA ALA A 248 1.48 -24.31 8.64
C ALA A 248 0.02 -24.83 8.61
N VAL A 249 -0.76 -24.42 7.59
CA VAL A 249 -2.16 -24.83 7.46
C VAL A 249 -2.29 -26.32 7.18
N LEU A 250 -1.52 -26.91 6.28
CA LEU A 250 -1.58 -28.35 6.02
C LEU A 250 -1.31 -29.15 7.31
N THR A 251 -0.33 -28.71 8.12
CA THR A 251 -0.07 -29.31 9.42
C THR A 251 -1.24 -29.12 10.40
N LEU A 252 -1.84 -27.92 10.44
CA LEU A 252 -3.01 -27.64 11.26
C LEU A 252 -4.19 -28.53 10.90
N LEU A 253 -4.48 -28.67 9.61
CA LEU A 253 -5.62 -29.45 9.09
C LEU A 253 -5.51 -30.94 9.43
N MET A 254 -4.30 -31.48 9.57
CA MET A 254 -4.09 -32.85 10.07
C MET A 254 -4.45 -32.99 11.55
N ARG A 255 -4.20 -31.96 12.36
CA ARG A 255 -4.41 -32.01 13.83
C ARG A 255 -5.80 -31.54 14.24
N ARG A 256 -6.44 -30.66 13.44
CA ARG A 256 -7.70 -29.97 13.76
C ARG A 256 -8.70 -30.11 12.62
N PRO A 257 -9.62 -31.10 12.70
CA PRO A 257 -10.59 -31.37 11.63
C PRO A 257 -11.64 -30.25 11.48
N ASN A 258 -11.83 -29.41 12.49
CA ASN A 258 -12.73 -28.26 12.47
C ASN A 258 -12.10 -26.96 11.94
N CYS A 259 -11.02 -27.07 11.15
CA CYS A 259 -10.38 -25.92 10.51
C CYS A 259 -10.56 -25.95 9.00
N ARG A 260 -10.62 -24.76 8.39
CA ARG A 260 -10.67 -24.55 6.93
C ARG A 260 -9.75 -23.40 6.53
N LEU A 261 -9.12 -23.47 5.37
CA LEU A 261 -8.44 -22.37 4.73
C LEU A 261 -9.24 -21.87 3.52
N ILE A 262 -9.41 -20.56 3.43
CA ILE A 262 -9.75 -19.87 2.19
C ILE A 262 -8.45 -19.23 1.67
N LEU A 263 -8.04 -19.61 0.48
CA LEU A 263 -6.84 -19.14 -0.19
C LEU A 263 -7.22 -18.32 -1.43
N ARG A 264 -7.17 -17.01 -1.34
CA ARG A 264 -7.38 -16.12 -2.48
C ARG A 264 -6.02 -15.78 -3.09
N SER A 265 -5.54 -16.64 -3.96
CA SER A 265 -4.26 -16.52 -4.67
C SER A 265 -4.14 -17.59 -5.75
N THR A 266 -3.45 -17.28 -6.83
CA THR A 266 -2.84 -18.31 -7.68
C THR A 266 -1.75 -19.03 -6.90
N LEU A 267 -1.58 -20.32 -7.15
CA LEU A 267 -0.45 -21.10 -6.66
C LEU A 267 0.69 -21.00 -7.68
N PRO A 268 1.81 -20.33 -7.34
CA PRO A 268 2.87 -20.05 -8.29
C PRO A 268 3.60 -21.32 -8.74
N ASP A 269 4.13 -21.29 -9.98
CA ASP A 269 4.76 -22.45 -10.62
C ASP A 269 6.09 -22.89 -9.96
N TYR A 270 6.74 -22.01 -9.19
CA TYR A 270 7.93 -22.38 -8.42
C TYR A 270 7.63 -23.27 -7.20
N LEU A 271 6.37 -23.41 -6.79
CA LEU A 271 6.00 -24.43 -5.79
C LEU A 271 6.06 -25.82 -6.41
N ASP A 272 6.47 -26.79 -5.60
CA ASP A 272 6.43 -28.19 -6.03
C ASP A 272 5.08 -28.60 -6.60
N ALA A 273 5.08 -29.32 -7.72
CA ALA A 273 3.86 -29.67 -8.43
C ALA A 273 2.93 -30.56 -7.60
N GLY A 274 3.50 -31.52 -6.86
CA GLY A 274 2.75 -32.41 -5.97
C GLY A 274 2.12 -31.64 -4.82
N LEU A 275 2.85 -30.64 -4.26
CA LEU A 275 2.30 -29.75 -3.22
C LEU A 275 1.13 -28.93 -3.79
N ARG A 276 1.25 -28.34 -4.99
CA ARG A 276 0.16 -27.60 -5.61
C ARG A 276 -1.08 -28.44 -5.82
N GLU A 277 -0.90 -29.65 -6.33
CA GLU A 277 -2.00 -30.59 -6.55
C GLU A 277 -2.65 -31.02 -5.20
N HIS A 278 -1.82 -31.31 -4.20
CA HIS A 278 -2.31 -31.64 -2.85
C HIS A 278 -3.15 -30.51 -2.24
N VAL A 279 -2.70 -29.26 -2.37
CA VAL A 279 -3.43 -28.08 -1.88
C VAL A 279 -4.74 -27.91 -2.63
N ARG A 280 -4.75 -28.06 -3.98
CA ARG A 280 -5.98 -27.96 -4.80
C ARG A 280 -6.99 -29.07 -4.51
N ALA A 281 -6.52 -30.26 -4.26
CA ALA A 281 -7.39 -31.41 -3.99
C ALA A 281 -7.87 -31.49 -2.53
N HIS A 282 -7.34 -30.67 -1.64
CA HIS A 282 -7.63 -30.79 -0.21
C HIS A 282 -9.05 -30.31 0.13
N PRO A 283 -9.94 -31.14 0.72
CA PRO A 283 -11.37 -30.84 0.88
C PRO A 283 -11.67 -29.66 1.82
N ARG A 284 -10.70 -29.23 2.63
CA ARG A 284 -10.83 -28.12 3.58
C ARG A 284 -10.01 -26.89 3.15
N ILE A 285 -9.54 -26.84 1.92
CA ILE A 285 -8.91 -25.66 1.31
C ILE A 285 -9.77 -25.22 0.15
N GLU A 286 -10.29 -24.00 0.22
CA GLU A 286 -11.08 -23.37 -0.82
C GLU A 286 -10.20 -22.32 -1.51
N ILE A 287 -10.02 -22.45 -2.83
CA ILE A 287 -9.07 -21.60 -3.58
C ILE A 287 -9.82 -20.70 -4.56
N TYR A 288 -9.43 -19.43 -4.56
CA TYR A 288 -9.87 -18.40 -5.51
C TYR A 288 -8.64 -17.90 -6.27
N GLU A 289 -8.39 -18.42 -7.46
CA GLU A 289 -7.21 -18.07 -8.27
C GLU A 289 -7.43 -16.82 -9.11
N ASP A 290 -8.69 -16.47 -9.41
CA ASP A 290 -9.05 -15.32 -10.23
C ASP A 290 -9.16 -14.01 -9.41
N THR A 291 -9.15 -12.89 -10.13
CA THR A 291 -9.54 -11.60 -9.56
C THR A 291 -11.03 -11.62 -9.22
N ILE A 292 -11.35 -11.28 -7.97
CA ILE A 292 -12.73 -11.22 -7.49
C ILE A 292 -13.14 -9.76 -7.23
N PRO A 293 -14.42 -9.42 -7.47
CA PRO A 293 -14.95 -8.10 -7.11
C PRO A 293 -14.83 -7.82 -5.60
N ASP A 294 -14.79 -6.55 -5.21
CA ASP A 294 -14.72 -6.14 -3.80
C ASP A 294 -15.84 -6.74 -2.95
N ALA A 295 -17.07 -6.86 -3.47
CA ALA A 295 -18.18 -7.49 -2.76
C ALA A 295 -17.87 -8.95 -2.41
N ALA A 296 -17.36 -9.73 -3.38
CA ALA A 296 -16.98 -11.12 -3.14
C ALA A 296 -15.79 -11.23 -2.16
N LEU A 297 -14.85 -10.26 -2.17
CA LEU A 297 -13.79 -10.21 -1.17
C LEU A 297 -14.36 -9.98 0.25
N TYR A 298 -15.36 -9.12 0.38
CA TYR A 298 -16.05 -8.92 1.67
C TYR A 298 -16.76 -10.18 2.14
N ASP A 299 -17.38 -10.96 1.24
CA ASP A 299 -17.99 -12.25 1.59
C ASP A 299 -16.96 -13.24 2.18
N LEU A 300 -15.74 -13.29 1.63
CA LEU A 300 -14.65 -14.07 2.20
C LEU A 300 -14.23 -13.56 3.58
N LEU A 301 -14.13 -12.25 3.74
CA LEU A 301 -13.79 -11.61 5.02
C LEU A 301 -14.88 -11.83 6.08
N PHE A 302 -16.16 -11.82 5.71
CA PHE A 302 -17.26 -12.12 6.62
C PHE A 302 -17.22 -13.57 7.14
N ARG A 303 -16.76 -14.51 6.33
CA ARG A 303 -16.61 -15.93 6.69
C ARG A 303 -15.37 -16.18 7.57
N ALA A 304 -14.30 -15.40 7.40
CA ALA A 304 -13.02 -15.63 8.03
C ALA A 304 -13.01 -15.26 9.52
N ASP A 305 -12.63 -16.19 10.40
CA ASP A 305 -12.37 -15.93 11.82
C ASP A 305 -10.99 -15.33 12.04
N VAL A 306 -10.00 -15.75 11.23
CA VAL A 306 -8.60 -15.33 11.31
C VAL A 306 -8.11 -14.92 9.90
N PHE A 307 -7.50 -13.76 9.83
CA PHE A 307 -6.89 -13.25 8.61
C PHE A 307 -5.37 -13.36 8.69
N LEU A 308 -4.79 -14.15 7.78
CA LEU A 308 -3.36 -14.43 7.72
C LEU A 308 -2.69 -13.50 6.70
N VAL A 309 -1.75 -12.68 7.16
CA VAL A 309 -0.95 -11.78 6.32
C VAL A 309 0.49 -11.70 6.83
N PRO A 310 1.23 -12.85 6.87
CA PRO A 310 2.60 -12.89 7.38
C PRO A 310 3.59 -12.30 6.37
N SER A 311 3.36 -11.09 5.95
CA SER A 311 4.03 -10.40 4.84
C SER A 311 5.29 -9.68 5.27
N MET A 312 6.25 -9.56 4.34
CA MET A 312 7.43 -8.70 4.46
C MET A 312 7.07 -7.21 4.47
N HIS A 313 5.93 -6.85 3.87
CA HIS A 313 5.48 -5.47 3.71
C HIS A 313 4.14 -5.22 4.41
N LEU A 314 3.84 -3.95 4.66
CA LEU A 314 2.53 -3.53 5.14
C LEU A 314 1.44 -3.84 4.10
N HIS A 315 0.28 -4.25 4.60
CA HIS A 315 -0.95 -4.40 3.82
C HIS A 315 -2.10 -3.76 4.58
N THR A 316 -1.99 -2.44 4.77
CA THR A 316 -2.82 -1.67 5.70
C THR A 316 -4.31 -1.85 5.43
N ILE A 317 -4.75 -1.62 4.19
CA ILE A 317 -6.19 -1.71 3.86
C ILE A 317 -6.74 -3.12 4.07
N SER A 318 -5.95 -4.17 3.79
CA SER A 318 -6.39 -5.56 3.98
C SER A 318 -6.57 -5.89 5.46
N MET A 319 -5.66 -5.44 6.31
CA MET A 319 -5.75 -5.63 7.76
C MET A 319 -6.94 -4.86 8.35
N LEU A 320 -7.14 -3.59 7.95
CA LEU A 320 -8.27 -2.79 8.43
C LEU A 320 -9.61 -3.40 8.00
N ARG A 321 -9.73 -3.90 6.76
CA ARG A 321 -10.92 -4.63 6.30
C ARG A 321 -11.17 -5.90 7.13
N ALA A 322 -10.12 -6.67 7.41
CA ALA A 322 -10.23 -7.85 8.25
C ALA A 322 -10.69 -7.51 9.69
N MET A 323 -10.10 -6.47 10.30
CA MET A 323 -10.53 -5.98 11.63
C MET A 323 -11.99 -5.50 11.60
N ALA A 324 -12.40 -4.75 10.57
CA ALA A 324 -13.77 -4.28 10.42
C ALA A 324 -14.79 -5.42 10.39
N THR A 325 -14.47 -6.49 9.67
CA THR A 325 -15.31 -7.67 9.48
C THR A 325 -15.15 -8.73 10.58
N GLY A 326 -14.34 -8.45 11.60
CA GLY A 326 -14.14 -9.32 12.76
C GLY A 326 -13.18 -10.49 12.52
N GLY A 327 -12.28 -10.40 11.56
CA GLY A 327 -11.15 -11.32 11.44
C GLY A 327 -10.04 -10.96 12.45
N VAL A 328 -9.52 -11.93 13.19
CA VAL A 328 -8.32 -11.74 14.00
C VAL A 328 -7.10 -11.72 13.08
N VAL A 329 -6.38 -10.61 13.07
CA VAL A 329 -5.19 -10.45 12.20
C VAL A 329 -3.99 -11.19 12.80
N VAL A 330 -3.37 -12.06 12.00
CA VAL A 330 -2.06 -12.65 12.28
C VAL A 330 -1.09 -12.18 11.20
N THR A 331 -0.11 -11.41 11.60
CA THR A 331 0.87 -10.74 10.72
C THR A 331 2.29 -10.94 11.22
N THR A 332 3.24 -10.26 10.63
CA THR A 332 4.66 -10.30 10.99
C THR A 332 5.19 -8.91 11.35
N ASP A 333 6.39 -8.86 11.86
CA ASP A 333 7.11 -7.67 12.30
C ASP A 333 7.67 -6.84 11.11
N ALA A 334 6.83 -6.67 10.06
CA ALA A 334 7.10 -5.72 8.99
C ALA A 334 7.22 -4.30 9.56
N VAL A 335 7.96 -3.44 8.84
CA VAL A 335 8.17 -2.05 9.28
C VAL A 335 6.85 -1.32 9.49
N ALA A 336 6.75 -0.63 10.62
CA ALA A 336 5.59 0.14 11.06
C ALA A 336 4.31 -0.68 11.33
N ILE A 337 4.39 -1.99 11.45
CA ILE A 337 3.23 -2.85 11.74
C ILE A 337 2.57 -2.48 13.08
N GLU A 338 3.35 -2.00 14.03
CA GLU A 338 2.90 -1.57 15.37
C GLU A 338 1.93 -0.38 15.34
N GLU A 339 1.88 0.36 14.24
CA GLU A 339 0.89 1.42 14.04
C GLU A 339 -0.52 0.87 13.79
N PHE A 340 -0.62 -0.39 13.36
CA PHE A 340 -1.88 -1.04 12.95
C PHE A 340 -2.28 -2.21 13.85
N VAL A 341 -1.32 -3.02 14.29
CA VAL A 341 -1.57 -4.22 15.09
C VAL A 341 -0.71 -4.22 16.33
N THR A 342 -1.36 -4.24 17.50
CA THR A 342 -0.69 -4.43 18.79
C THR A 342 -0.72 -5.93 19.14
N HIS A 343 0.48 -6.53 19.26
CA HIS A 343 0.64 -7.94 19.55
C HIS A 343 -0.07 -8.35 20.85
N GLY A 344 -0.92 -9.39 20.76
CA GLY A 344 -1.68 -9.93 21.91
C GLY A 344 -2.87 -9.09 22.34
N GLU A 345 -3.10 -7.91 21.69
CA GLU A 345 -4.23 -7.04 22.01
C GLU A 345 -5.22 -6.89 20.85
N THR A 346 -4.74 -6.53 19.66
CA THR A 346 -5.59 -6.35 18.47
C THR A 346 -5.32 -7.38 17.38
N GLY A 347 -4.35 -8.29 17.60
CA GLY A 347 -3.94 -9.36 16.71
C GLY A 347 -2.62 -9.96 17.16
N PHE A 348 -2.00 -10.74 16.29
CA PHE A 348 -0.68 -11.33 16.55
C PHE A 348 0.35 -10.81 15.54
N VAL A 349 1.50 -10.36 16.05
CA VAL A 349 2.67 -9.95 15.25
C VAL A 349 3.77 -10.99 15.50
N LEU A 350 4.14 -11.73 14.47
CA LEU A 350 5.14 -12.80 14.55
C LEU A 350 6.52 -12.29 14.11
N PRO A 351 7.61 -12.67 14.80
CA PRO A 351 8.94 -12.27 14.41
C PRO A 351 9.35 -12.96 13.11
N ALA A 352 9.74 -12.20 12.09
CA ALA A 352 10.19 -12.71 10.81
C ALA A 352 11.09 -11.74 10.02
N TRP A 353 10.73 -10.46 9.93
CA TRP A 353 11.28 -9.54 8.93
C TRP A 353 12.00 -8.31 9.48
N LYS A 354 11.90 -8.01 10.77
CA LYS A 354 12.37 -6.77 11.40
C LYS A 354 13.79 -6.36 11.05
N ASN A 355 14.68 -7.29 10.76
CA ASN A 355 16.06 -7.02 10.42
C ASN A 355 16.42 -7.49 8.99
N VAL A 356 15.44 -7.91 8.21
CA VAL A 356 15.63 -8.45 6.86
C VAL A 356 15.28 -7.41 5.80
N VAL A 357 14.25 -6.62 6.07
CA VAL A 357 13.74 -5.61 5.15
C VAL A 357 13.72 -4.28 5.90
N TYR A 358 14.71 -3.44 5.74
CA TYR A 358 14.74 -2.04 6.13
C TYR A 358 15.99 -1.59 6.90
N TRP A 359 16.53 -0.46 6.49
CA TRP A 359 17.62 0.30 7.10
C TRP A 359 18.83 -0.55 7.52
N ASP A 360 19.81 -0.63 6.68
CA ASP A 360 21.14 -1.09 7.11
C ASP A 360 21.77 -0.05 8.06
N ASP A 361 21.54 1.23 7.79
CA ASP A 361 22.02 2.33 8.60
C ASP A 361 21.09 3.55 8.40
N ARG A 362 20.24 3.80 9.39
CA ARG A 362 19.29 4.91 9.34
C ARG A 362 19.98 6.29 9.33
N GLU A 363 21.06 6.44 10.06
CA GLU A 363 21.77 7.73 10.15
C GLU A 363 22.42 8.08 8.82
N ARG A 364 22.89 7.08 8.08
CA ARG A 364 23.45 7.24 6.75
C ARG A 364 22.40 7.26 5.63
N GLY A 365 21.16 6.96 5.93
CA GLY A 365 20.09 6.88 4.94
C GLY A 365 20.22 5.68 4.00
N LEU A 366 20.78 4.58 4.49
CA LEU A 366 20.91 3.33 3.73
C LEU A 366 19.68 2.45 3.94
N VAL A 367 19.05 2.03 2.85
CA VAL A 367 17.90 1.13 2.87
C VAL A 367 18.23 -0.13 2.11
N ARG A 368 17.83 -1.26 2.64
CA ARG A 368 17.96 -2.56 2.01
C ARG A 368 16.61 -3.26 1.88
N GLU A 369 16.36 -3.87 0.74
CA GLU A 369 15.27 -4.85 0.56
C GLU A 369 15.85 -6.25 0.39
N ALA A 370 15.27 -7.24 1.06
CA ALA A 370 15.64 -8.62 0.88
C ALA A 370 15.13 -9.16 -0.47
N ASP A 371 15.98 -9.90 -1.17
CA ASP A 371 15.56 -10.66 -2.35
C ASP A 371 14.63 -11.82 -1.93
N ALA A 372 13.35 -11.72 -2.33
CA ALA A 372 12.37 -12.77 -2.05
C ALA A 372 12.37 -13.88 -3.10
N SER A 373 13.01 -13.68 -4.26
CA SER A 373 12.98 -14.66 -5.38
C SER A 373 13.80 -15.92 -5.09
N ASN A 374 14.88 -15.78 -4.30
CA ASN A 374 15.75 -16.89 -3.87
C ASN A 374 15.45 -17.36 -2.44
N ARG A 375 14.31 -16.99 -1.89
CA ARG A 375 13.98 -17.25 -0.52
C ARG A 375 13.66 -18.72 -0.27
N GLN A 376 14.39 -19.33 0.64
CA GLN A 376 13.99 -20.61 1.23
C GLN A 376 12.81 -20.39 2.18
N THR A 377 11.96 -21.41 2.34
CA THR A 377 10.86 -21.40 3.31
C THR A 377 11.39 -21.05 4.70
N ASN A 378 10.79 -20.05 5.33
CA ASN A 378 11.13 -19.71 6.71
C ASN A 378 10.42 -20.68 7.67
N GLY A 379 11.13 -21.77 8.02
CA GLY A 379 10.59 -22.82 8.91
C GLY A 379 10.19 -22.30 10.29
N THR A 380 10.90 -21.30 10.82
CA THR A 380 10.56 -20.66 12.10
C THR A 380 9.23 -19.91 12.01
N LEU A 381 9.02 -19.15 10.91
CA LEU A 381 7.76 -18.46 10.69
C LEU A 381 6.60 -19.45 10.51
N ALA A 382 6.80 -20.52 9.73
CA ALA A 382 5.79 -21.55 9.56
C ALA A 382 5.40 -22.21 10.89
N ALA A 383 6.38 -22.50 11.76
CA ALA A 383 6.14 -23.04 13.09
C ALA A 383 5.39 -22.04 13.99
N ASN A 384 5.79 -20.78 14.00
CA ASN A 384 5.11 -19.73 14.77
C ASN A 384 3.68 -19.50 14.29
N LEU A 385 3.44 -19.53 12.97
CA LEU A 385 2.09 -19.48 12.39
C LEU A 385 1.25 -20.67 12.89
N LEU A 386 1.76 -21.90 12.81
CA LEU A 386 1.06 -23.09 13.27
C LEU A 386 0.68 -22.96 14.74
N MET A 387 1.62 -22.60 15.60
CA MET A 387 1.38 -22.44 17.04
C MET A 387 0.32 -21.37 17.32
N THR A 388 0.39 -20.25 16.64
CA THR A 388 -0.57 -19.14 16.80
C THR A 388 -1.96 -19.53 16.31
N MET A 389 -2.04 -20.21 15.16
CA MET A 389 -3.32 -20.72 14.66
C MET A 389 -3.93 -21.77 15.60
N GLU A 390 -3.14 -22.73 16.10
CA GLU A 390 -3.62 -23.70 17.10
C GLU A 390 -4.10 -23.01 18.39
N HIS A 391 -3.35 -22.02 18.86
CA HIS A 391 -3.74 -21.23 20.03
C HIS A 391 -5.08 -20.51 19.83
N LEU A 392 -5.29 -19.89 18.65
CA LEU A 392 -6.56 -19.25 18.31
C LEU A 392 -7.71 -20.25 18.16
N VAL A 393 -7.48 -21.45 17.62
CA VAL A 393 -8.49 -22.51 17.52
C VAL A 393 -8.95 -22.96 18.89
N LEU A 394 -8.01 -23.19 19.80
CA LEU A 394 -8.27 -23.72 21.15
C LEU A 394 -8.86 -22.70 22.12
N ASN A 395 -8.79 -21.41 21.81
CA ASN A 395 -9.20 -20.33 22.70
C ASN A 395 -10.23 -19.39 22.01
N PRO A 396 -11.50 -19.80 21.92
CA PRO A 396 -12.57 -18.96 21.31
C PRO A 396 -12.73 -17.62 22.02
N ASP A 397 -12.66 -17.59 23.37
CA ASP A 397 -12.78 -16.35 24.15
C ASP A 397 -11.65 -15.35 23.81
N LEU A 398 -10.46 -15.83 23.54
CA LEU A 398 -9.36 -14.99 23.08
C LEU A 398 -9.67 -14.36 21.71
N ARG A 399 -10.26 -15.13 20.79
CA ARG A 399 -10.70 -14.56 19.49
C ARG A 399 -11.71 -13.45 19.68
N VAL A 400 -12.69 -13.63 20.57
CA VAL A 400 -13.70 -12.60 20.91
C VAL A 400 -13.01 -11.34 21.46
N GLN A 401 -12.11 -11.49 22.43
CA GLN A 401 -11.39 -10.37 23.04
C GLN A 401 -10.54 -9.60 22.03
N LEU A 402 -9.73 -10.29 21.21
CA LEU A 402 -8.88 -9.66 20.18
C LEU A 402 -9.72 -8.91 19.15
N ARG A 403 -10.81 -9.52 18.70
CA ARG A 403 -11.78 -8.92 17.75
C ARG A 403 -12.40 -7.66 18.29
N ALA A 404 -12.86 -7.68 19.54
CA ALA A 404 -13.46 -6.51 20.18
C ALA A 404 -12.47 -5.35 20.28
N LYS A 405 -11.24 -5.61 20.74
CA LYS A 405 -10.18 -4.60 20.84
C LYS A 405 -9.75 -4.08 19.47
N ALA A 406 -9.58 -4.96 18.47
CA ALA A 406 -9.22 -4.55 17.12
C ALA A 406 -10.26 -3.63 16.48
N ARG A 407 -11.56 -3.95 16.63
CA ARG A 407 -12.64 -3.11 16.14
C ARG A 407 -12.71 -1.77 16.88
N ALA A 408 -12.51 -1.75 18.19
CA ALA A 408 -12.46 -0.51 18.96
C ALA A 408 -11.32 0.40 18.47
N ALA A 409 -10.11 -0.13 18.31
CA ALA A 409 -8.97 0.60 17.80
C ALA A 409 -9.20 1.12 16.37
N LEU A 410 -9.84 0.31 15.51
CA LEU A 410 -10.20 0.72 14.15
C LEU A 410 -11.19 1.89 14.19
N MET A 411 -12.26 1.83 14.97
CA MET A 411 -13.28 2.88 15.05
C MET A 411 -12.73 4.17 15.68
N GLU A 412 -11.72 4.08 16.54
CA GLU A 412 -11.07 5.23 17.15
C GLU A 412 -10.12 5.93 16.18
N ARG A 413 -9.28 5.16 15.44
CA ARG A 413 -8.12 5.70 14.72
C ARG A 413 -8.28 5.76 13.21
N HIS A 414 -9.14 4.89 12.63
CA HIS A 414 -9.18 4.65 11.19
C HIS A 414 -10.50 5.08 10.54
N ARG A 415 -11.04 6.22 10.99
CA ARG A 415 -12.23 6.84 10.39
C ARG A 415 -11.85 7.53 9.08
N VAL A 416 -12.74 7.43 8.09
CA VAL A 416 -12.48 7.99 6.75
C VAL A 416 -12.55 9.51 6.72
N GLU A 417 -13.39 10.13 7.57
CA GLU A 417 -13.59 11.58 7.58
C GLU A 417 -12.30 12.35 7.98
N PRO A 418 -11.61 12.04 9.09
CA PRO A 418 -10.35 12.70 9.43
C PRO A 418 -9.26 12.48 8.36
N TRP A 419 -9.22 11.30 7.75
CA TRP A 419 -8.32 10.97 6.66
C TRP A 419 -8.54 11.87 5.44
N ARG A 420 -9.79 11.99 4.97
CA ARG A 420 -10.17 12.89 3.87
C ARG A 420 -9.94 14.36 4.22
N ALA A 421 -10.27 14.78 5.45
CA ALA A 421 -10.05 16.15 5.89
C ALA A 421 -8.57 16.54 5.80
N LYS A 422 -7.66 15.66 6.26
CA LYS A 422 -6.22 15.90 6.16
C LYS A 422 -5.72 15.96 4.72
N PHE A 423 -6.27 15.14 3.84
CA PHE A 423 -5.99 15.19 2.42
C PHE A 423 -6.41 16.52 1.80
N HIS A 424 -7.63 17.00 2.10
CA HIS A 424 -8.11 18.29 1.62
C HIS A 424 -7.27 19.45 2.18
N ASP A 425 -6.82 19.39 3.44
CA ASP A 425 -5.91 20.40 4.01
C ASP A 425 -4.59 20.44 3.25
N MET A 426 -4.04 19.27 2.91
CA MET A 426 -2.84 19.18 2.07
C MET A 426 -3.08 19.79 0.68
N LEU A 427 -4.21 19.49 0.03
CA LEU A 427 -4.53 20.06 -1.29
C LEU A 427 -4.63 21.57 -1.22
N ARG A 428 -5.31 22.15 -0.21
CA ARG A 428 -5.40 23.60 0.00
C ARG A 428 -4.02 24.22 0.14
N ALA A 429 -3.19 23.64 1.00
CA ALA A 429 -1.83 24.12 1.22
C ALA A 429 -0.98 24.05 -0.06
N ALA A 430 -1.10 22.94 -0.79
CA ALA A 430 -0.37 22.72 -2.05
C ALA A 430 -0.77 23.71 -3.15
N ILE A 431 -2.05 24.05 -3.26
CA ILE A 431 -2.57 24.99 -4.27
C ILE A 431 -2.22 26.44 -3.89
N ALA A 432 -2.33 26.78 -2.61
CA ALA A 432 -2.01 28.13 -2.12
C ALA A 432 -0.51 28.45 -2.16
N ALA A 433 0.37 27.46 -2.25
CA ALA A 433 1.80 27.67 -2.31
C ALA A 433 2.18 28.49 -3.56
N PRO A 434 2.98 29.57 -3.44
CA PRO A 434 3.35 30.41 -4.56
C PRO A 434 4.14 29.61 -5.61
N THR A 435 3.83 29.81 -6.88
CA THR A 435 4.65 29.32 -7.97
C THR A 435 5.96 30.13 -7.93
N ARG A 436 7.04 29.52 -7.48
CA ARG A 436 8.36 30.13 -7.61
C ARG A 436 8.82 29.89 -9.05
N ASN A 437 8.84 30.97 -9.84
CA ASN A 437 9.44 30.99 -11.17
C ASN A 437 10.94 30.77 -11.07
#